data_8f1cb2f9c60e85956fa91fd9761abd95
#
_entry.id   8f1cb2f9c60e85956fa91fd9761abd95
#
_cell.length_a   1.000
_cell.length_b   1.000
_cell.length_c   1.000
_cell.angle_alpha   90.00
_cell.angle_beta   90.00
_cell.angle_gamma   90.00
#
_symmetry.space_group_name_H-M   'P 1'
#
loop_
_entity.id
_entity.type
_entity.pdbx_description
1 polymer ?
#
loop_
_entity_poly.entity_id
_entity_poly.type
_entity_poly.pdbx_seq_one_letter_code
_entity_poly.pdbx_strand_id
1 'polypeptide(L)'
;MEKNDYLCTRKRIIQMGNEIETELFTIAKAFKGGGYVKIMLGIDKTKPDYKPILTLASLFAKEGKKVKILTSCHFKSQEYKTVFGALMGTKYERKCPDLLIDGVFYEYEGFEKPWNRRKIKNMLAHGLLQSSRIIIDNNKGASDRIIRKGIIARLKISTNIDEVWLYERGHKRLFYNNKGFL
;
A
#
# COMPACT_ATOMS: atom_id res chain seq x y z
N MET A 1 -38.17 -5.61 -21.44
CA MET A 1 -38.29 -5.63 -19.96
C MET A 1 -36.96 -5.94 -19.25
N GLU A 2 -35.83 -6.21 -19.92
CA GLU A 2 -34.58 -6.69 -19.30
C GLU A 2 -33.53 -5.61 -18.91
N LYS A 3 -33.61 -4.39 -19.48
CA LYS A 3 -32.62 -3.33 -19.18
C LYS A 3 -32.80 -2.65 -17.80
N ASN A 4 -34.01 -2.63 -17.27
CA ASN A 4 -34.28 -1.96 -15.98
C ASN A 4 -33.86 -2.80 -14.76
N ASP A 5 -33.96 -4.13 -14.86
CA ASP A 5 -33.58 -5.03 -13.77
C ASP A 5 -32.05 -5.07 -13.58
N TYR A 6 -31.29 -5.03 -14.69
CA TYR A 6 -29.84 -5.02 -14.62
C TYR A 6 -29.27 -3.75 -13.98
N LEU A 7 -29.86 -2.59 -14.27
CA LEU A 7 -29.48 -1.31 -13.68
C LEU A 7 -29.85 -1.22 -12.19
N CYS A 8 -30.99 -1.80 -11.80
CA CYS A 8 -31.42 -1.86 -10.40
C CYS A 8 -30.50 -2.76 -9.57
N THR A 9 -30.15 -3.92 -10.08
CA THR A 9 -29.23 -4.88 -9.45
C THR A 9 -27.83 -4.28 -9.29
N ARG A 10 -27.31 -3.60 -10.32
CA ARG A 10 -26.00 -2.95 -10.29
C ARG A 10 -25.94 -1.79 -9.29
N LYS A 11 -27.00 -0.98 -9.20
CA LYS A 11 -27.10 0.08 -8.18
C LYS A 11 -27.14 -0.48 -6.76
N ARG A 12 -27.90 -1.58 -6.52
CA ARG A 12 -27.96 -2.26 -5.21
C ARG A 12 -26.59 -2.83 -4.81
N ILE A 13 -25.89 -3.49 -5.71
CA ILE A 13 -24.54 -4.05 -5.45
C ILE A 13 -23.55 -2.93 -5.11
N ILE A 14 -23.60 -1.79 -5.83
CA ILE A 14 -22.75 -0.63 -5.54
C ILE A 14 -23.10 0.00 -4.19
N GLN A 15 -24.38 0.11 -3.85
CA GLN A 15 -24.84 0.66 -2.58
C GLN A 15 -24.44 -0.24 -1.39
N MET A 16 -24.63 -1.55 -1.48
CA MET A 16 -24.16 -2.52 -0.49
C MET A 16 -22.61 -2.51 -0.36
N GLY A 17 -21.89 -2.39 -1.48
CA GLY A 17 -20.43 -2.27 -1.45
C GLY A 17 -19.95 -1.00 -0.72
N ASN A 18 -20.63 0.12 -0.91
CA ASN A 18 -20.34 1.37 -0.20
C ASN A 18 -20.68 1.31 1.28
N GLU A 19 -21.79 0.67 1.67
CA GLU A 19 -22.18 0.46 3.07
C GLU A 19 -21.15 -0.41 3.80
N ILE A 20 -20.76 -1.54 3.24
CA ILE A 20 -19.72 -2.43 3.81
C ILE A 20 -18.38 -1.69 3.90
N GLU A 21 -17.99 -0.90 2.89
CA GLU A 21 -16.77 -0.12 2.95
C GLU A 21 -16.80 0.94 4.07
N THR A 22 -17.96 1.55 4.30
CA THR A 22 -18.14 2.54 5.37
C THR A 22 -18.01 1.90 6.75
N GLU A 23 -18.42 0.65 6.90
CA GLU A 23 -18.28 -0.11 8.14
C GLU A 23 -16.83 -0.55 8.42
N LEU A 24 -16.00 -0.73 7.38
CA LEU A 24 -14.63 -1.22 7.53
C LEU A 24 -13.59 -0.11 7.71
N PHE A 25 -13.93 1.15 7.40
CA PHE A 25 -12.97 2.24 7.39
C PHE A 25 -13.47 3.48 8.11
N THR A 26 -12.56 4.16 8.82
CA THR A 26 -12.80 5.50 9.34
C THR A 26 -11.96 6.54 8.59
N ILE A 27 -12.53 7.73 8.36
CA ILE A 27 -11.77 8.86 7.77
C ILE A 27 -10.86 9.43 8.85
N ALA A 28 -9.55 9.35 8.63
CA ALA A 28 -8.55 9.96 9.51
C ALA A 28 -8.23 11.40 9.12
N LYS A 29 -8.17 11.69 7.81
CA LYS A 29 -7.89 13.01 7.25
C LYS A 29 -8.56 13.20 5.91
N ALA A 30 -9.02 14.43 5.64
CA ALA A 30 -9.49 14.85 4.32
C ALA A 30 -8.80 16.17 3.92
N PHE A 31 -8.53 16.35 2.64
CA PHE A 31 -7.80 17.50 2.10
C PHE A 31 -8.63 18.23 1.04
N LYS A 32 -8.42 19.56 0.90
CA LYS A 32 -9.17 20.41 -0.03
C LYS A 32 -9.10 19.94 -1.49
N GLY A 33 -8.02 19.29 -1.89
CA GLY A 33 -7.82 18.72 -3.24
C GLY A 33 -8.58 17.40 -3.48
N GLY A 34 -9.51 16.99 -2.61
CA GLY A 34 -10.30 15.78 -2.76
C GLY A 34 -9.60 14.49 -2.32
N GLY A 35 -8.31 14.57 -1.96
CA GLY A 35 -7.59 13.44 -1.37
C GLY A 35 -8.00 13.20 0.07
N TYR A 36 -7.88 11.94 0.50
CA TYR A 36 -8.20 11.55 1.87
C TYR A 36 -7.36 10.38 2.35
N VAL A 37 -7.28 10.23 3.67
CA VAL A 37 -6.73 9.05 4.33
C VAL A 37 -7.86 8.38 5.11
N LYS A 38 -8.17 7.15 4.77
CA LYS A 38 -9.02 6.24 5.55
C LYS A 38 -8.13 5.22 6.27
N ILE A 39 -8.57 4.81 7.46
CA ILE A 39 -7.89 3.79 8.27
C ILE A 39 -8.84 2.62 8.43
N MET A 40 -8.36 1.42 8.14
CA MET A 40 -9.12 0.18 8.36
C MET A 40 -9.33 -0.05 9.85
N LEU A 41 -10.53 -0.48 10.24
CA LEU A 41 -10.83 -0.83 11.63
C LEU A 41 -9.94 -1.98 12.11
N GLY A 42 -9.61 -1.97 13.40
CA GLY A 42 -8.73 -2.98 13.99
C GLY A 42 -7.22 -2.71 13.81
N ILE A 43 -6.83 -1.60 13.16
CA ILE A 43 -5.41 -1.25 13.07
C ILE A 43 -4.84 -0.92 14.45
N ASP A 44 -3.69 -1.47 14.76
CA ASP A 44 -2.98 -1.20 16.01
C ASP A 44 -2.19 0.11 15.90
N LYS A 45 -2.73 1.17 16.52
CA LYS A 45 -2.13 2.51 16.51
C LYS A 45 -0.91 2.64 17.43
N THR A 46 -0.60 1.62 18.23
CA THR A 46 0.56 1.60 19.12
C THR A 46 1.84 1.13 18.45
N LYS A 47 1.73 0.50 17.28
CA LYS A 47 2.88 0.04 16.49
C LYS A 47 3.80 1.20 16.09
N PRO A 48 5.13 0.99 16.11
CA PRO A 48 6.10 2.04 15.79
C PRO A 48 5.95 2.63 14.39
N ASP A 49 5.50 1.82 13.43
CA ASP A 49 5.33 2.18 12.02
C ASP A 49 4.02 2.93 11.73
N TYR A 50 3.03 2.90 12.65
CA TYR A 50 1.74 3.55 12.43
C TYR A 50 1.85 5.05 12.14
N LYS A 51 2.60 5.81 12.95
CA LYS A 51 2.77 7.26 12.76
C LYS A 51 3.50 7.59 11.46
N PRO A 52 4.63 6.94 11.11
CA PRO A 52 5.28 7.07 9.81
C PRO A 52 4.34 6.79 8.63
N ILE A 53 3.59 5.68 8.66
CA ILE A 53 2.63 5.31 7.61
C ILE A 53 1.53 6.36 7.47
N LEU A 54 0.96 6.85 8.59
CA LEU A 54 -0.08 7.88 8.56
C LEU A 54 0.45 9.21 7.99
N THR A 55 1.69 9.57 8.29
CA THR A 55 2.35 10.76 7.75
C THR A 55 2.56 10.62 6.24
N LEU A 56 3.11 9.50 5.80
CA LEU A 56 3.30 9.18 4.39
C LEU A 56 1.97 9.17 3.62
N ALA A 57 0.93 8.49 4.14
CA ALA A 57 -0.41 8.47 3.57
C ALA A 57 -0.97 9.89 3.39
N SER A 58 -0.69 10.78 4.38
CA SER A 58 -1.10 12.19 4.31
C SER A 58 -0.39 12.97 3.20
N LEU A 59 0.88 12.64 2.87
CA LEU A 59 1.60 13.25 1.76
C LEU A 59 0.96 12.89 0.41
N PHE A 60 0.59 11.64 0.20
CA PHE A 60 -0.14 11.22 -0.99
C PHE A 60 -1.53 11.89 -1.07
N ALA A 61 -2.25 11.94 0.05
CA ALA A 61 -3.58 12.53 0.09
C ALA A 61 -3.58 14.05 -0.14
N LYS A 62 -2.53 14.78 0.28
CA LYS A 62 -2.35 16.21 -0.07
C LYS A 62 -2.23 16.44 -1.58
N GLU A 63 -1.75 15.45 -2.33
CA GLU A 63 -1.67 15.48 -3.80
C GLU A 63 -2.98 15.01 -4.47
N GLY A 64 -4.08 14.91 -3.72
CA GLY A 64 -5.39 14.50 -4.23
C GLY A 64 -5.63 12.99 -4.25
N LYS A 65 -4.68 12.17 -3.76
CA LYS A 65 -4.79 10.71 -3.77
C LYS A 65 -5.77 10.19 -2.71
N LYS A 66 -6.47 9.11 -3.04
CA LYS A 66 -7.34 8.37 -2.14
C LYS A 66 -6.54 7.26 -1.49
N VAL A 67 -6.21 7.43 -0.20
CA VAL A 67 -5.33 6.50 0.52
C VAL A 67 -6.12 5.75 1.58
N LYS A 68 -5.94 4.43 1.64
CA LYS A 68 -6.42 3.58 2.72
C LYS A 68 -5.23 2.91 3.40
N ILE A 69 -5.12 3.05 4.72
CA ILE A 69 -4.16 2.31 5.55
C ILE A 69 -4.86 1.04 5.98
N LEU A 70 -4.23 -0.10 5.70
CA LEU A 70 -4.80 -1.42 5.83
C LEU A 70 -4.20 -2.17 7.03
N THR A 71 -4.88 -3.20 7.49
CA THR A 71 -4.36 -4.15 8.48
C THR A 71 -4.62 -5.57 8.01
N SER A 72 -3.83 -6.51 8.53
CA SER A 72 -4.00 -7.92 8.19
C SER A 72 -5.34 -8.44 8.67
N CYS A 73 -6.00 -9.26 7.84
CA CYS A 73 -7.21 -9.99 8.18
C CYS A 73 -7.14 -11.41 7.61
N HIS A 74 -7.99 -12.28 8.13
CA HIS A 74 -8.00 -13.68 7.69
C HIS A 74 -8.52 -13.79 6.25
N PHE A 75 -7.80 -14.50 5.37
CA PHE A 75 -8.09 -14.56 3.93
C PHE A 75 -9.48 -15.12 3.57
N LYS A 76 -10.12 -15.88 4.45
CA LYS A 76 -11.50 -16.38 4.27
C LYS A 76 -12.56 -15.40 4.78
N SER A 77 -12.18 -14.33 5.47
CA SER A 77 -13.12 -13.38 6.05
C SER A 77 -13.78 -12.50 4.99
N GLN A 78 -14.90 -11.90 5.33
CA GLN A 78 -15.58 -10.95 4.45
C GLN A 78 -14.78 -9.67 4.25
N GLU A 79 -14.08 -9.24 5.29
CA GLU A 79 -13.17 -8.09 5.25
C GLU A 79 -12.08 -8.30 4.20
N TYR A 80 -11.45 -9.49 4.17
CA TYR A 80 -10.44 -9.80 3.17
C TYR A 80 -11.01 -9.72 1.74
N LYS A 81 -12.17 -10.33 1.51
CA LYS A 81 -12.82 -10.33 0.20
C LYS A 81 -13.16 -8.91 -0.26
N THR A 82 -13.59 -8.05 0.67
CA THR A 82 -13.95 -6.65 0.38
C THR A 82 -12.72 -5.79 0.12
N VAL A 83 -11.67 -5.90 0.93
CA VAL A 83 -10.49 -5.02 0.87
C VAL A 83 -9.44 -5.54 -0.09
N PHE A 84 -9.15 -6.83 -0.04
CA PHE A 84 -8.06 -7.48 -0.79
C PHE A 84 -8.57 -8.37 -1.93
N GLY A 85 -9.85 -8.33 -2.25
CA GLY A 85 -10.47 -9.18 -3.28
C GLY A 85 -9.79 -9.08 -4.65
N ALA A 86 -9.24 -7.91 -5.00
CA ALA A 86 -8.47 -7.74 -6.24
C ALA A 86 -7.15 -8.53 -6.28
N LEU A 87 -6.69 -9.08 -5.14
CA LEU A 87 -5.51 -9.95 -5.07
C LEU A 87 -5.85 -11.43 -5.30
N MET A 88 -7.14 -11.80 -5.23
CA MET A 88 -7.57 -13.19 -5.42
C MET A 88 -7.24 -13.66 -6.84
N GLY A 89 -6.75 -14.89 -6.96
CA GLY A 89 -6.28 -15.44 -8.25
C GLY A 89 -4.94 -14.88 -8.74
N THR A 90 -4.30 -13.99 -8.00
CA THR A 90 -2.95 -13.48 -8.30
C THR A 90 -1.91 -14.18 -7.43
N LYS A 91 -0.62 -13.95 -7.73
CA LYS A 91 0.47 -14.41 -6.85
C LYS A 91 0.47 -13.77 -5.46
N TYR A 92 -0.32 -12.72 -5.27
CA TYR A 92 -0.50 -12.01 -3.98
C TYR A 92 -1.76 -12.45 -3.24
N GLU A 93 -2.44 -13.49 -3.69
CA GLU A 93 -3.55 -14.08 -2.94
C GLU A 93 -3.11 -14.44 -1.52
N ARG A 94 -3.98 -14.19 -0.55
CA ARG A 94 -3.73 -14.34 0.91
C ARG A 94 -2.72 -13.35 1.50
N LYS A 95 -2.33 -12.32 0.76
CA LYS A 95 -1.48 -11.24 1.25
C LYS A 95 -2.32 -10.05 1.71
N CYS A 96 -1.76 -9.27 2.62
CA CYS A 96 -2.40 -8.07 3.16
C CYS A 96 -1.39 -6.91 3.11
N PRO A 97 -1.18 -6.27 1.94
CA PRO A 97 -0.33 -5.09 1.83
C PRO A 97 -0.82 -3.95 2.72
N ASP A 98 0.09 -3.10 3.19
CA ASP A 98 -0.20 -2.06 4.19
C ASP A 98 -1.02 -0.89 3.69
N LEU A 99 -0.96 -0.59 2.39
CA LEU A 99 -1.59 0.60 1.80
C LEU A 99 -2.31 0.28 0.49
N LEU A 100 -3.46 0.96 0.29
CA LEU A 100 -4.15 1.04 -0.99
C LEU A 100 -4.21 2.53 -1.40
N ILE A 101 -3.53 2.90 -2.49
CA ILE A 101 -3.44 4.27 -3.00
C ILE A 101 -4.06 4.31 -4.39
N ASP A 102 -5.16 5.05 -4.58
CA ASP A 102 -5.94 5.10 -5.83
C ASP A 102 -6.25 3.71 -6.43
N GLY A 103 -6.57 2.72 -5.59
CA GLY A 103 -6.86 1.36 -6.02
C GLY A 103 -5.64 0.46 -6.26
N VAL A 104 -4.42 0.93 -5.97
CA VAL A 104 -3.16 0.19 -6.14
C VAL A 104 -2.57 -0.15 -4.78
N PHE A 105 -2.18 -1.41 -4.58
CA PHE A 105 -1.59 -1.91 -3.33
C PHE A 105 -0.10 -1.62 -3.24
N TYR A 106 0.33 -1.18 -2.05
CA TYR A 106 1.73 -0.92 -1.69
C TYR A 106 2.05 -1.59 -0.36
N GLU A 107 3.25 -2.14 -0.27
CA GLU A 107 3.84 -2.60 0.98
C GLU A 107 4.77 -1.53 1.54
N TYR A 108 4.70 -1.30 2.84
CA TYR A 108 5.56 -0.38 3.57
C TYR A 108 6.63 -1.15 4.34
N GLU A 109 7.87 -0.85 4.06
CA GLU A 109 9.01 -1.52 4.69
C GLU A 109 9.89 -0.50 5.40
N GLY A 110 10.05 -0.66 6.70
CA GLY A 110 10.85 0.22 7.54
C GLY A 110 11.95 -0.50 8.30
N PHE A 111 12.85 0.27 8.91
CA PHE A 111 13.93 -0.28 9.72
C PHE A 111 14.03 0.41 11.07
N GLU A 112 14.05 -0.39 12.12
CA GLU A 112 14.33 0.07 13.46
C GLU A 112 15.83 0.32 13.70
N LYS A 113 16.70 -0.41 13.01
CA LYS A 113 18.17 -0.42 13.22
C LYS A 113 18.90 0.17 12.01
N PRO A 114 20.15 0.65 12.19
CA PRO A 114 20.97 1.15 11.10
C PRO A 114 21.07 0.19 9.92
N TRP A 115 21.17 0.75 8.71
CA TRP A 115 21.22 0.01 7.48
C TRP A 115 22.51 -0.80 7.32
N ASN A 116 22.37 -1.95 6.65
CA ASN A 116 23.46 -2.59 5.95
C ASN A 116 22.93 -3.22 4.66
N ARG A 117 23.84 -3.57 3.74
CA ARG A 117 23.53 -4.10 2.40
C ARG A 117 22.65 -5.36 2.44
N ARG A 118 22.88 -6.24 3.41
CA ARG A 118 22.12 -7.49 3.57
C ARG A 118 20.67 -7.21 3.97
N LYS A 119 20.47 -6.24 4.88
CA LYS A 119 19.13 -5.86 5.35
C LYS A 119 18.26 -5.32 4.21
N ILE A 120 18.81 -4.46 3.33
CA ILE A 120 18.07 -3.92 2.19
C ILE A 120 17.59 -5.04 1.26
N LYS A 121 18.51 -5.98 0.92
CA LYS A 121 18.15 -7.12 0.07
C LYS A 121 17.02 -7.97 0.69
N ASN A 122 17.10 -8.25 1.99
CA ASN A 122 16.10 -9.06 2.69
C ASN A 122 14.75 -8.34 2.80
N MET A 123 14.76 -7.05 3.11
CA MET A 123 13.56 -6.21 3.17
C MET A 123 12.83 -6.19 1.82
N LEU A 124 13.53 -5.87 0.74
CA LEU A 124 12.95 -5.93 -0.60
C LEU A 124 12.43 -7.34 -0.93
N ALA A 125 13.12 -8.39 -0.47
CA ALA A 125 12.64 -9.76 -0.63
C ALA A 125 11.31 -9.99 0.10
N HIS A 126 11.21 -9.49 1.32
CA HIS A 126 10.02 -9.63 2.16
C HIS A 126 8.84 -8.81 1.60
N GLY A 127 9.04 -7.54 1.32
CA GLY A 127 7.99 -6.67 0.77
C GLY A 127 7.44 -7.16 -0.57
N LEU A 128 8.31 -7.71 -1.44
CA LEU A 128 7.89 -8.29 -2.73
C LEU A 128 7.03 -9.57 -2.61
N LEU A 129 6.96 -10.17 -1.43
CA LEU A 129 5.98 -11.23 -1.15
C LEU A 129 4.58 -10.69 -0.93
N GLN A 130 4.44 -9.41 -0.60
CA GLN A 130 3.16 -8.75 -0.29
C GLN A 130 2.65 -7.91 -1.46
N SER A 131 3.53 -7.19 -2.17
CA SER A 131 3.18 -6.33 -3.29
C SER A 131 4.36 -6.19 -4.27
N SER A 132 4.08 -5.90 -5.55
CA SER A 132 5.09 -5.48 -6.52
C SER A 132 5.53 -4.01 -6.35
N ARG A 133 4.84 -3.27 -5.49
CA ARG A 133 5.08 -1.85 -5.20
C ARG A 133 5.45 -1.68 -3.75
N ILE A 134 6.64 -1.12 -3.52
CA ILE A 134 7.21 -1.01 -2.18
C ILE A 134 7.48 0.44 -1.85
N ILE A 135 7.16 0.83 -0.63
CA ILE A 135 7.56 2.11 -0.05
C ILE A 135 8.60 1.82 1.03
N ILE A 136 9.81 2.31 0.84
CA ILE A 136 10.91 2.16 1.79
C ILE A 136 10.94 3.36 2.73
N ASP A 137 10.77 3.12 4.03
CA ASP A 137 11.10 4.12 5.05
C ASP A 137 12.61 4.24 5.18
N ASN A 138 13.17 5.29 4.58
CA ASN A 138 14.60 5.58 4.60
C ASN A 138 14.99 6.58 5.70
N ASN A 139 14.21 6.75 6.76
CA ASN A 139 14.51 7.68 7.85
C ASN A 139 15.82 7.32 8.61
N LYS A 140 16.37 6.12 8.40
CA LYS A 140 17.70 5.73 8.90
C LYS A 140 18.84 6.09 7.94
N GLY A 141 18.57 6.73 6.79
CA GLY A 141 19.55 7.38 5.95
C GLY A 141 20.44 6.45 5.12
N ALA A 142 19.90 5.36 4.55
CA ALA A 142 20.63 4.60 3.56
C ALA A 142 20.89 5.45 2.31
N SER A 143 22.10 5.42 1.78
CA SER A 143 22.40 6.16 0.54
C SER A 143 21.69 5.55 -0.68
N ASP A 144 21.31 6.39 -1.63
CA ASP A 144 20.70 5.97 -2.90
C ASP A 144 21.50 4.88 -3.61
N ARG A 145 22.83 4.97 -3.56
CA ARG A 145 23.72 3.94 -4.13
C ARG A 145 23.47 2.55 -3.53
N ILE A 146 23.25 2.48 -2.22
CA ILE A 146 23.02 1.20 -1.52
C ILE A 146 21.63 0.68 -1.88
N ILE A 147 20.60 1.53 -1.85
CA ILE A 147 19.24 1.16 -2.21
C ILE A 147 19.19 0.69 -3.68
N ARG A 148 19.78 1.45 -4.61
CA ARG A 148 19.88 1.08 -6.02
C ARG A 148 20.52 -0.30 -6.22
N LYS A 149 21.64 -0.58 -5.53
CA LYS A 149 22.27 -1.90 -5.58
C LYS A 149 21.36 -3.02 -5.06
N GLY A 150 20.56 -2.75 -4.03
CA GLY A 150 19.57 -3.69 -3.51
C GLY A 150 18.49 -4.01 -4.54
N ILE A 151 17.93 -3.01 -5.18
CA ILE A 151 16.89 -3.15 -6.23
C ILE A 151 17.48 -3.94 -7.42
N ILE A 152 18.66 -3.56 -7.94
CA ILE A 152 19.30 -4.26 -9.05
C ILE A 152 19.53 -5.74 -8.69
N ALA A 153 19.99 -6.02 -7.48
CA ALA A 153 20.20 -7.40 -7.04
C ALA A 153 18.90 -8.22 -6.99
N ARG A 154 17.76 -7.58 -6.69
CA ARG A 154 16.45 -8.24 -6.73
C ARG A 154 15.93 -8.42 -8.15
N LEU A 155 16.09 -7.43 -9.02
CA LEU A 155 15.70 -7.53 -10.44
C LEU A 155 16.39 -8.67 -11.18
N LYS A 156 17.61 -9.04 -10.78
CA LYS A 156 18.33 -10.22 -11.32
C LYS A 156 17.67 -11.55 -10.95
N ILE A 157 16.87 -11.58 -9.88
CA ILE A 157 16.24 -12.80 -9.36
C ILE A 157 14.73 -12.81 -9.69
N SER A 158 14.12 -11.64 -9.74
CA SER A 158 12.68 -11.46 -9.93
C SER A 158 12.41 -10.15 -10.65
N THR A 159 11.67 -10.21 -11.76
CA THR A 159 11.28 -9.04 -12.56
C THR A 159 10.05 -8.31 -12.01
N ASN A 160 9.60 -8.64 -10.81
CA ASN A 160 8.29 -8.22 -10.28
C ASN A 160 8.35 -6.96 -9.41
N ILE A 161 9.21 -6.01 -9.71
CA ILE A 161 9.22 -4.70 -9.05
C ILE A 161 8.60 -3.70 -10.02
N ASP A 162 7.38 -3.25 -9.71
CA ASP A 162 6.71 -2.21 -10.51
C ASP A 162 7.17 -0.82 -10.10
N GLU A 163 7.21 -0.56 -8.78
CA GLU A 163 7.59 0.73 -8.22
C GLU A 163 8.33 0.58 -6.89
N VAL A 164 9.29 1.48 -6.65
CA VAL A 164 9.88 1.70 -5.33
C VAL A 164 9.84 3.19 -5.02
N TRP A 165 9.16 3.53 -3.94
CA TRP A 165 9.15 4.86 -3.36
C TRP A 165 10.09 4.92 -2.17
N LEU A 166 10.72 6.07 -1.96
CA LEU A 166 11.44 6.37 -0.72
C LEU A 166 10.63 7.39 0.09
N TYR A 167 10.50 7.10 1.37
CA TYR A 167 9.97 8.02 2.36
C TYR A 167 11.08 8.37 3.35
N GLU A 168 11.47 9.61 3.43
CA GLU A 168 12.55 10.08 4.31
C GLU A 168 12.33 11.53 4.76
N ARG A 169 12.54 11.80 6.04
CA ARG A 169 12.47 13.14 6.62
C ARG A 169 11.20 13.91 6.29
N GLY A 170 10.05 13.22 6.24
CA GLY A 170 8.76 13.82 5.92
C GLY A 170 8.52 14.09 4.43
N HIS A 171 9.38 13.61 3.55
CA HIS A 171 9.25 13.71 2.10
C HIS A 171 9.12 12.32 1.47
N LYS A 172 8.45 12.25 0.32
CA LYS A 172 8.37 11.04 -0.49
C LYS A 172 8.86 11.34 -1.91
N ARG A 173 9.49 10.36 -2.53
CA ARG A 173 9.86 10.41 -3.93
C ARG A 173 9.79 9.04 -4.58
N LEU A 174 9.36 9.00 -5.83
CA LEU A 174 9.49 7.81 -6.65
C LEU A 174 10.98 7.61 -6.95
N PHE A 175 11.51 6.43 -6.68
CA PHE A 175 12.93 6.12 -6.83
C PHE A 175 13.21 5.17 -7.98
N TYR A 176 12.26 4.27 -8.25
CA TYR A 176 12.32 3.28 -9.30
C TYR A 176 10.91 2.98 -9.82
N ASN A 177 10.77 2.79 -11.09
CA ASN A 177 9.59 2.20 -11.73
C ASN A 177 10.03 1.25 -12.87
N ASN A 178 9.07 0.64 -13.56
CA ASN A 178 9.33 -0.29 -14.67
C ASN A 178 10.06 0.34 -15.88
N LYS A 179 10.24 1.69 -15.91
CA LYS A 179 11.04 2.42 -16.90
C LYS A 179 12.47 2.65 -16.43
N GLY A 180 12.79 2.39 -15.16
CA GLY A 180 14.12 2.53 -14.57
C GLY A 180 14.17 3.38 -13.31
N PHE A 181 15.39 3.82 -12.96
CA PHE A 181 15.63 4.72 -11.83
C PHE A 181 15.40 6.18 -12.21
N LEU A 182 14.84 6.92 -11.25
CA LEU A 182 14.53 8.33 -11.37
C LEU A 182 15.50 9.17 -10.53
#